data_f35a3dab0087cde25d29f78b06404480
#
_entry.id   f35a3dab0087cde25d29f78b06404480
#
_cell.length_a   1.000
_cell.length_b   1.000
_cell.length_c   1.000
_cell.angle_alpha   90.00
_cell.angle_beta   90.00
_cell.angle_gamma   90.00
#
_symmetry.space_group_name_H-M   'P 1'
#
loop_
_entity.id
_entity.type
_entity.pdbx_description
1 polymer ?
#
loop_
_entity_poly.entity_id
_entity_poly.type
_entity_poly.pdbx_seq_one_letter_code
_entity_poly.pdbx_strand_id
1 'polypeptide(L)'
;VFIQTKNVPDVKVRQAMLYAIDRQQILEELLNGHGEIVDGFLSSASPFYDDSLTPVSYDPEKAKALLEEAGWDGSQTIRFYVNSGDSTFVNAASIIAAEWAAVGIKAEIQTVDFATLMSVAGTEDYDVLAVQYTYAPVDPYPDVAWLLGGEGSWTGYSDDTLNEALTKSQLTSDPEETKELFSVVDKKVQEDVPMFSAYVISAQGAVSKRITGATPSVYGFFNDVQNWDVVE
;
A
#
# COMPACT_ATOMS: atom_id res chain seq x y z
N VAL A 1 3.91 -1.06 0.84
CA VAL A 1 4.93 -2.08 0.53
C VAL A 1 4.71 -2.51 -0.91
N PHE A 2 5.73 -2.35 -1.74
CA PHE A 2 5.71 -2.70 -3.16
C PHE A 2 6.63 -3.90 -3.39
N ILE A 3 6.16 -4.86 -4.17
CA ILE A 3 6.89 -6.09 -4.48
C ILE A 3 7.26 -6.07 -5.96
N GLN A 4 8.55 -6.23 -6.26
CA GLN A 4 8.99 -6.35 -7.64
C GLN A 4 8.63 -7.76 -8.15
N THR A 5 7.60 -7.84 -9.01
CA THR A 5 7.03 -9.13 -9.43
C THR A 5 7.95 -9.96 -10.32
N LYS A 6 8.96 -9.33 -10.96
CA LYS A 6 10.00 -10.05 -11.70
C LYS A 6 10.95 -10.81 -10.77
N ASN A 7 11.19 -10.28 -9.57
CA ASN A 7 12.12 -10.86 -8.59
C ASN A 7 11.40 -11.76 -7.58
N VAL A 8 10.09 -11.55 -7.37
CA VAL A 8 9.19 -12.42 -6.59
C VAL A 8 8.02 -12.83 -7.50
N PRO A 9 8.26 -13.69 -8.51
CA PRO A 9 7.28 -13.95 -9.57
C PRO A 9 6.08 -14.81 -9.14
N ASP A 10 6.26 -15.70 -8.16
CA ASP A 10 5.19 -16.59 -7.74
C ASP A 10 4.16 -15.84 -6.88
N VAL A 11 2.92 -15.82 -7.36
CA VAL A 11 1.80 -15.15 -6.67
C VAL A 11 1.55 -15.75 -5.27
N LYS A 12 1.75 -17.06 -5.08
CA LYS A 12 1.55 -17.70 -3.77
C LYS A 12 2.59 -17.23 -2.75
N VAL A 13 3.82 -16.97 -3.20
CA VAL A 13 4.85 -16.38 -2.33
C VAL A 13 4.44 -14.97 -1.92
N ARG A 14 3.95 -14.14 -2.85
CA ARG A 14 3.48 -12.78 -2.52
C ARG A 14 2.25 -12.81 -1.61
N GLN A 15 1.31 -13.72 -1.86
CA GLN A 15 0.17 -13.95 -0.95
C GLN A 15 0.64 -14.41 0.43
N ALA A 16 1.61 -15.33 0.51
CA ALA A 16 2.17 -15.77 1.78
C ALA A 16 2.83 -14.60 2.55
N MET A 17 3.52 -13.71 1.85
CA MET A 17 4.09 -12.50 2.44
C MET A 17 3.00 -11.64 3.08
N LEU A 18 1.83 -11.49 2.45
CA LEU A 18 0.71 -10.72 2.99
C LEU A 18 0.04 -11.43 4.18
N TYR A 19 -0.25 -12.74 4.07
CA TYR A 19 -0.87 -13.53 5.15
C TYR A 19 0.00 -13.64 6.40
N ALA A 20 1.33 -13.52 6.24
CA ALA A 20 2.28 -13.63 7.34
C ALA A 20 2.35 -12.39 8.24
N ILE A 21 1.69 -11.27 7.88
CA ILE A 21 1.83 -9.99 8.60
C ILE A 21 0.60 -9.69 9.44
N ASP A 22 0.80 -9.47 10.74
CA ASP A 22 -0.22 -8.91 11.64
C ASP A 22 -0.26 -7.38 11.52
N ARG A 23 -0.96 -6.90 10.48
CA ARG A 23 -1.10 -5.47 10.21
C ARG A 23 -1.87 -4.73 11.31
N GLN A 24 -2.78 -5.44 12.01
CA GLN A 24 -3.50 -4.85 13.13
C GLN A 24 -2.54 -4.57 14.29
N GLN A 25 -1.64 -5.50 14.59
CA GLN A 25 -0.60 -5.29 15.60
C GLN A 25 0.31 -4.11 15.22
N ILE A 26 0.75 -4.03 13.96
CA ILE A 26 1.57 -2.90 13.48
C ILE A 26 0.84 -1.57 13.68
N LEU A 27 -0.45 -1.51 13.31
CA LEU A 27 -1.28 -0.31 13.48
C LEU A 27 -1.41 0.11 14.95
N GLU A 28 -1.65 -0.85 15.85
CA GLU A 28 -1.78 -0.58 17.29
C GLU A 28 -0.45 -0.15 17.92
N GLU A 29 0.64 -0.86 17.62
CA GLU A 29 1.93 -0.61 18.25
C GLU A 29 2.61 0.68 17.77
N LEU A 30 2.51 0.99 16.48
CA LEU A 30 3.22 2.13 15.89
C LEU A 30 2.36 3.39 15.75
N LEU A 31 1.05 3.24 15.61
CA LEU A 31 0.13 4.35 15.34
C LEU A 31 -0.99 4.48 16.39
N ASN A 32 -0.93 3.71 17.49
CA ASN A 32 -1.96 3.69 18.54
C ASN A 32 -3.38 3.47 17.98
N GLY A 33 -3.52 2.64 16.94
CA GLY A 33 -4.79 2.36 16.27
C GLY A 33 -5.29 3.49 15.35
N HIS A 34 -4.50 4.54 15.12
CA HIS A 34 -4.90 5.66 14.26
C HIS A 34 -4.55 5.41 12.78
N GLY A 35 -5.49 4.83 12.05
CA GLY A 35 -5.34 4.52 10.63
C GLY A 35 -6.33 3.47 10.20
N GLU A 36 -6.13 2.93 9.02
CA GLU A 36 -6.93 1.82 8.48
C GLU A 36 -6.06 0.78 7.78
N ILE A 37 -6.59 -0.41 7.61
CA ILE A 37 -5.97 -1.49 6.85
C ILE A 37 -6.80 -1.72 5.60
N VAL A 38 -6.13 -1.66 4.44
CA VAL A 38 -6.72 -1.94 3.13
C VAL A 38 -5.80 -2.88 2.36
N ASP A 39 -6.35 -3.70 1.48
CA ASP A 39 -5.54 -4.58 0.62
C ASP A 39 -5.38 -4.02 -0.79
N GLY A 40 -6.38 -3.27 -1.25
CA GLY A 40 -6.33 -2.58 -2.53
C GLY A 40 -5.38 -1.38 -2.51
N PHE A 41 -5.36 -0.67 -3.62
CA PHE A 41 -4.65 0.58 -3.73
C PHE A 41 -5.39 1.74 -3.03
N LEU A 42 -6.74 1.71 -3.11
CA LEU A 42 -7.57 2.78 -2.58
C LEU A 42 -7.82 2.63 -1.08
N SER A 43 -7.97 3.75 -0.41
CA SER A 43 -8.37 3.87 0.99
C SER A 43 -9.78 4.46 1.09
N SER A 44 -10.38 4.42 2.29
CA SER A 44 -11.71 4.99 2.55
C SER A 44 -11.83 6.49 2.25
N ALA A 45 -10.71 7.19 2.05
CA ALA A 45 -10.68 8.59 1.62
C ALA A 45 -11.07 8.77 0.14
N SER A 46 -11.01 7.72 -0.68
CA SER A 46 -11.41 7.77 -2.09
C SER A 46 -12.92 7.55 -2.25
N PRO A 47 -13.62 8.34 -3.08
CA PRO A 47 -15.02 8.06 -3.42
C PRO A 47 -15.20 6.75 -4.20
N PHE A 48 -14.10 6.20 -4.76
CA PHE A 48 -14.10 4.96 -5.54
C PHE A 48 -13.70 3.73 -4.72
N TYR A 49 -13.48 3.89 -3.42
CA TYR A 49 -13.15 2.77 -2.53
C TYR A 49 -14.27 1.73 -2.48
N ASP A 50 -13.92 0.46 -2.63
CA ASP A 50 -14.85 -0.66 -2.50
C ASP A 50 -14.87 -1.18 -1.06
N ASP A 51 -15.86 -0.75 -0.29
CA ASP A 51 -16.09 -1.15 1.10
C ASP A 51 -16.56 -2.60 1.28
N SER A 52 -16.85 -3.31 0.18
CA SER A 52 -17.14 -4.74 0.20
C SER A 52 -15.89 -5.62 0.27
N LEU A 53 -14.72 -5.08 -0.05
CA LEU A 53 -13.46 -5.79 0.06
C LEU A 53 -13.04 -5.92 1.53
N THR A 54 -12.96 -7.16 1.99
CA THR A 54 -12.46 -7.43 3.34
C THR A 54 -10.95 -7.64 3.30
N PRO A 55 -10.18 -6.87 4.10
CA PRO A 55 -8.74 -7.05 4.18
C PRO A 55 -8.34 -8.47 4.60
N VAL A 56 -7.27 -8.97 4.00
CA VAL A 56 -6.70 -10.28 4.35
C VAL A 56 -6.29 -10.28 5.81
N SER A 57 -6.77 -11.26 6.56
CA SER A 57 -6.44 -11.43 7.96
C SER A 57 -5.08 -12.11 8.12
N TYR A 58 -4.37 -11.79 9.19
CA TYR A 58 -3.17 -12.50 9.60
C TYR A 58 -3.44 -14.00 9.76
N ASP A 59 -2.73 -14.82 9.01
CA ASP A 59 -2.83 -16.28 9.03
C ASP A 59 -1.47 -16.91 8.65
N PRO A 60 -0.56 -17.05 9.62
CA PRO A 60 0.78 -17.59 9.35
C PRO A 60 0.75 -19.07 8.93
N GLU A 61 -0.28 -19.82 9.28
CA GLU A 61 -0.40 -21.21 8.85
C GLU A 61 -0.80 -21.30 7.37
N LYS A 62 -1.69 -20.43 6.92
CA LYS A 62 -2.00 -20.27 5.49
C LYS A 62 -0.78 -19.78 4.71
N ALA A 63 0.00 -18.85 5.27
CA ALA A 63 1.24 -18.39 4.66
C ALA A 63 2.22 -19.55 4.43
N LYS A 64 2.43 -20.41 5.43
CA LYS A 64 3.27 -21.60 5.31
C LYS A 64 2.75 -22.58 4.25
N ALA A 65 1.44 -22.83 4.21
CA ALA A 65 0.83 -23.69 3.22
C ALA A 65 1.03 -23.16 1.79
N LEU A 66 0.86 -21.85 1.57
CA LEU A 66 1.12 -21.21 0.28
C LEU A 66 2.59 -21.31 -0.15
N LEU A 67 3.53 -21.17 0.80
CA LEU A 67 4.96 -21.35 0.52
C LEU A 67 5.29 -22.80 0.13
N GLU A 68 4.68 -23.77 0.81
CA GLU A 68 4.82 -25.20 0.45
C GLU A 68 4.27 -25.48 -0.95
N GLU A 69 3.07 -24.95 -1.26
CA GLU A 69 2.47 -25.08 -2.59
C GLU A 69 3.28 -24.39 -3.70
N ALA A 70 3.96 -23.28 -3.39
CA ALA A 70 4.88 -22.59 -4.29
C ALA A 70 6.22 -23.33 -4.46
N GLY A 71 6.50 -24.34 -3.63
CA GLY A 71 7.82 -25.00 -3.60
C GLY A 71 8.93 -24.07 -3.06
N TRP A 72 8.58 -23.11 -2.19
CA TRP A 72 9.54 -22.20 -1.58
C TRP A 72 10.51 -22.94 -0.67
N ASP A 73 11.79 -22.91 -1.01
CA ASP A 73 12.84 -23.61 -0.26
C ASP A 73 13.60 -22.72 0.75
N GLY A 74 13.24 -21.43 0.83
CA GLY A 74 13.88 -20.45 1.71
C GLY A 74 15.32 -20.10 1.33
N SER A 75 15.78 -20.45 0.13
CA SER A 75 17.13 -20.14 -0.36
C SER A 75 17.27 -18.67 -0.75
N GLN A 76 16.21 -18.05 -1.25
CA GLN A 76 16.20 -16.63 -1.58
C GLN A 76 16.11 -15.78 -0.30
N THR A 77 16.95 -14.78 -0.20
CA THR A 77 16.82 -13.72 0.81
C THR A 77 16.22 -12.48 0.14
N ILE A 78 15.10 -12.00 0.63
CA ILE A 78 14.37 -10.84 0.11
C ILE A 78 15.13 -9.56 0.49
N ARG A 79 15.55 -8.79 -0.50
CA ARG A 79 16.12 -7.46 -0.31
C ARG A 79 15.00 -6.46 -0.06
N PHE A 80 14.89 -6.00 1.18
CA PHE A 80 13.81 -5.14 1.64
C PHE A 80 14.29 -3.72 1.88
N TYR A 81 14.07 -2.82 0.93
CA TYR A 81 14.47 -1.43 0.99
C TYR A 81 13.47 -0.55 1.74
N VAL A 82 13.98 0.29 2.64
CA VAL A 82 13.16 1.15 3.52
C VAL A 82 13.80 2.53 3.65
N ASN A 83 12.97 3.58 3.65
CA ASN A 83 13.43 4.94 3.91
C ASN A 83 13.91 5.08 5.37
N SER A 84 15.17 5.49 5.56
CA SER A 84 15.77 5.72 6.88
C SER A 84 15.30 7.01 7.56
N GLY A 85 14.63 7.90 6.83
CA GLY A 85 14.19 9.21 7.32
C GLY A 85 13.02 9.18 8.30
N ASP A 86 12.35 8.04 8.45
CA ASP A 86 11.23 7.85 9.38
C ASP A 86 11.40 6.53 10.16
N SER A 87 11.51 6.67 11.49
CA SER A 87 11.66 5.51 12.37
C SER A 87 10.43 4.60 12.40
N THR A 88 9.23 5.13 12.12
CA THR A 88 8.00 4.33 12.05
C THR A 88 8.08 3.32 10.91
N PHE A 89 8.59 3.73 9.74
CA PHE A 89 8.78 2.82 8.61
C PHE A 89 9.83 1.76 8.87
N VAL A 90 10.96 2.15 9.50
CA VAL A 90 12.03 1.20 9.85
C VAL A 90 11.53 0.18 10.88
N ASN A 91 10.74 0.62 11.86
CA ASN A 91 10.15 -0.26 12.87
C ASN A 91 9.11 -1.20 12.23
N ALA A 92 8.22 -0.68 11.38
CA ALA A 92 7.26 -1.51 10.64
C ALA A 92 7.96 -2.57 9.79
N ALA A 93 9.00 -2.20 9.05
CA ALA A 93 9.79 -3.14 8.26
C ALA A 93 10.47 -4.22 9.13
N SER A 94 10.92 -3.84 10.34
CA SER A 94 11.52 -4.80 11.27
C SER A 94 10.51 -5.82 11.79
N ILE A 95 9.28 -5.38 12.09
CA ILE A 95 8.18 -6.28 12.47
C ILE A 95 7.85 -7.21 11.29
N ILE A 96 7.62 -6.66 10.10
CA ILE A 96 7.32 -7.42 8.88
C ILE A 96 8.41 -8.48 8.60
N ALA A 97 9.68 -8.11 8.67
CA ALA A 97 10.77 -9.04 8.42
C ALA A 97 10.83 -10.17 9.47
N ALA A 98 10.51 -9.87 10.74
CA ALA A 98 10.45 -10.88 11.79
C ALA A 98 9.27 -11.85 11.59
N GLU A 99 8.11 -11.36 11.18
CA GLU A 99 6.93 -12.18 10.89
C GLU A 99 7.14 -13.04 9.64
N TRP A 100 7.77 -12.49 8.59
CA TRP A 100 8.20 -13.29 7.43
C TRP A 100 9.18 -14.39 7.81
N ALA A 101 10.14 -14.09 8.68
CA ALA A 101 11.08 -15.12 9.15
C ALA A 101 10.39 -16.25 9.91
N ALA A 102 9.31 -15.97 10.65
CA ALA A 102 8.53 -16.97 11.38
C ALA A 102 7.80 -17.98 10.46
N VAL A 103 7.58 -17.63 9.19
CA VAL A 103 7.00 -18.53 8.17
C VAL A 103 8.04 -19.06 7.18
N GLY A 104 9.33 -18.70 7.32
CA GLY A 104 10.41 -19.21 6.48
C GLY A 104 10.81 -18.30 5.32
N ILE A 105 10.37 -17.04 5.30
CA ILE A 105 10.82 -16.02 4.34
C ILE A 105 11.92 -15.19 5.00
N LYS A 106 13.14 -15.26 4.50
CA LYS A 106 14.25 -14.42 4.99
C LYS A 106 14.22 -13.07 4.31
N ALA A 107 14.32 -11.99 5.07
CA ALA A 107 14.44 -10.65 4.53
C ALA A 107 15.67 -9.92 5.12
N GLU A 108 16.37 -9.20 4.26
CA GLU A 108 17.48 -8.31 4.64
C GLU A 108 17.03 -6.86 4.44
N ILE A 109 16.90 -6.13 5.54
CA ILE A 109 16.44 -4.75 5.53
C ILE A 109 17.61 -3.84 5.10
N GLN A 110 17.42 -3.10 4.03
CA GLN A 110 18.32 -2.10 3.48
C GLN A 110 17.76 -0.70 3.80
N THR A 111 18.24 -0.07 4.88
CA THR A 111 17.83 1.31 5.20
C THR A 111 18.65 2.31 4.40
N VAL A 112 17.97 3.09 3.56
CA VAL A 112 18.58 4.08 2.67
C VAL A 112 17.88 5.43 2.80
N ASP A 113 18.52 6.52 2.38
CA ASP A 113 17.83 7.81 2.28
C ASP A 113 16.79 7.81 1.16
N PHE A 114 15.87 8.80 1.20
CA PHE A 114 14.75 8.85 0.26
C PHE A 114 15.18 8.96 -1.21
N ALA A 115 16.24 9.70 -1.51
CA ALA A 115 16.73 9.86 -2.88
C ALA A 115 17.28 8.54 -3.43
N THR A 116 18.03 7.81 -2.60
CA THR A 116 18.52 6.47 -2.92
C THR A 116 17.35 5.49 -3.09
N LEU A 117 16.34 5.53 -2.22
CA LEU A 117 15.14 4.69 -2.34
C LEU A 117 14.43 4.91 -3.67
N MET A 118 14.23 6.17 -4.07
CA MET A 118 13.60 6.51 -5.35
C MET A 118 14.45 6.07 -6.55
N SER A 119 15.76 6.15 -6.43
CA SER A 119 16.67 5.61 -7.46
C SER A 119 16.53 4.11 -7.61
N VAL A 120 16.48 3.38 -6.49
CA VAL A 120 16.28 1.92 -6.47
C VAL A 120 14.93 1.55 -7.07
N ALA A 121 13.85 2.25 -6.70
CA ALA A 121 12.51 2.02 -7.25
C ALA A 121 12.45 2.10 -8.78
N GLY A 122 13.29 2.95 -9.38
CA GLY A 122 13.38 3.11 -10.85
C GLY A 122 14.23 2.07 -11.56
N THR A 123 14.90 1.14 -10.85
CA THR A 123 15.87 0.21 -11.46
C THR A 123 15.36 -1.23 -11.56
N GLU A 124 14.22 -1.58 -11.00
CA GLU A 124 13.76 -2.97 -10.83
C GLU A 124 14.76 -3.87 -10.03
N ASP A 125 15.86 -3.33 -9.52
CA ASP A 125 16.88 -4.07 -8.77
C ASP A 125 16.61 -4.07 -7.26
N TYR A 126 15.41 -4.52 -6.90
CA TYR A 126 14.98 -4.75 -5.52
C TYR A 126 13.94 -5.88 -5.50
N ASP A 127 13.69 -6.48 -4.36
CA ASP A 127 12.64 -7.48 -4.23
C ASP A 127 11.40 -6.86 -3.58
N VAL A 128 11.60 -6.08 -2.51
CA VAL A 128 10.55 -5.33 -1.81
C VAL A 128 11.05 -3.94 -1.44
N LEU A 129 10.18 -2.95 -1.55
CA LEU A 129 10.43 -1.63 -0.98
C LEU A 129 9.22 -1.13 -0.18
N ALA A 130 9.48 -0.43 0.92
CA ALA A 130 8.48 0.26 1.71
C ALA A 130 8.71 1.77 1.69
N VAL A 131 7.66 2.48 1.33
CA VAL A 131 7.64 3.94 1.28
C VAL A 131 6.23 4.43 1.58
N GLN A 132 6.13 5.62 2.17
CA GLN A 132 4.85 6.31 2.20
C GLN A 132 4.49 6.79 0.80
N TYR A 133 3.32 6.38 0.34
CA TYR A 133 2.76 6.85 -0.92
C TYR A 133 1.49 7.64 -0.65
N THR A 134 1.37 8.78 -1.31
CA THR A 134 0.18 9.62 -1.25
C THR A 134 -0.36 9.78 -2.66
N TYR A 135 -1.61 9.49 -2.87
CA TYR A 135 -2.29 9.61 -4.16
C TYR A 135 -3.45 10.61 -4.09
N ALA A 136 -3.92 11.06 -5.24
CA ALA A 136 -5.11 11.91 -5.33
C ALA A 136 -6.39 11.05 -5.20
N PRO A 137 -7.12 11.12 -4.07
CA PRO A 137 -8.22 10.18 -3.82
C PRO A 137 -9.39 10.31 -4.81
N VAL A 138 -9.51 11.46 -5.48
CA VAL A 138 -10.57 11.74 -6.48
C VAL A 138 -10.15 11.45 -7.92
N ASP A 139 -8.86 11.24 -8.17
CA ASP A 139 -8.33 10.84 -9.47
C ASP A 139 -7.13 9.90 -9.26
N PRO A 140 -7.36 8.65 -8.88
CA PRO A 140 -6.30 7.70 -8.58
C PRO A 140 -5.63 7.10 -9.82
N TYR A 141 -6.19 7.30 -11.01
CA TYR A 141 -5.70 6.67 -12.24
C TYR A 141 -4.20 6.89 -12.51
N PRO A 142 -3.65 8.13 -12.47
CA PRO A 142 -2.25 8.35 -12.79
C PRO A 142 -1.30 7.56 -11.87
N ASP A 143 -1.65 7.51 -10.59
CA ASP A 143 -0.86 6.83 -9.58
C ASP A 143 -0.91 5.30 -9.75
N VAL A 144 -2.12 4.75 -9.94
CA VAL A 144 -2.31 3.32 -10.15
C VAL A 144 -1.63 2.85 -11.43
N ALA A 145 -1.80 3.59 -12.53
CA ALA A 145 -1.17 3.27 -13.81
C ALA A 145 0.35 3.29 -13.72
N TRP A 146 0.93 4.25 -12.98
CA TRP A 146 2.36 4.34 -12.79
C TRP A 146 2.92 3.22 -11.91
N LEU A 147 2.20 2.80 -10.88
CA LEU A 147 2.67 1.80 -9.92
C LEU A 147 2.42 0.36 -10.37
N LEU A 148 1.33 0.12 -11.11
CA LEU A 148 0.82 -1.21 -11.43
C LEU A 148 0.55 -1.43 -12.93
N GLY A 149 0.70 -0.41 -13.77
CA GLY A 149 0.26 -0.40 -15.17
C GLY A 149 1.20 -1.09 -16.15
N GLY A 150 2.03 -2.04 -15.75
CA GLY A 150 2.83 -2.86 -16.64
C GLY A 150 4.31 -2.56 -16.63
N GLU A 151 4.97 -2.75 -17.79
CA GLU A 151 6.41 -2.60 -17.92
C GLU A 151 6.85 -1.16 -17.62
N GLY A 152 7.85 -1.02 -16.74
CA GLY A 152 8.33 0.26 -16.25
C GLY A 152 7.62 0.79 -15.01
N SER A 153 6.56 0.10 -14.53
CA SER A 153 5.99 0.37 -13.21
C SER A 153 6.93 -0.08 -12.09
N TRP A 154 6.74 0.49 -10.89
CA TRP A 154 7.57 0.11 -9.74
C TRP A 154 7.52 -1.38 -9.44
N THR A 155 6.36 -2.00 -9.59
CA THR A 155 6.17 -3.42 -9.28
C THR A 155 6.53 -4.35 -10.43
N GLY A 156 6.67 -3.81 -11.65
CA GLY A 156 6.80 -4.62 -12.87
C GLY A 156 5.57 -5.52 -13.13
N TYR A 157 4.49 -5.31 -12.37
CA TYR A 157 3.26 -6.07 -12.49
C TYR A 157 2.47 -5.65 -13.74
N SER A 158 1.87 -6.62 -14.41
CA SER A 158 0.94 -6.38 -15.51
C SER A 158 -0.14 -7.45 -15.51
N ASP A 159 -1.40 -7.02 -15.61
CA ASP A 159 -2.56 -7.89 -15.77
C ASP A 159 -3.53 -7.24 -16.75
N ASP A 160 -4.02 -8.01 -17.73
CA ASP A 160 -4.88 -7.49 -18.79
C ASP A 160 -6.21 -6.96 -18.24
N THR A 161 -6.78 -7.61 -17.22
CA THR A 161 -8.05 -7.20 -16.61
C THR A 161 -7.89 -5.87 -15.88
N LEU A 162 -6.80 -5.72 -15.12
CA LEU A 162 -6.46 -4.47 -14.44
C LEU A 162 -6.23 -3.34 -15.45
N ASN A 163 -5.44 -3.59 -16.48
CA ASN A 163 -5.12 -2.59 -17.52
C ASN A 163 -6.35 -2.17 -18.32
N GLU A 164 -7.27 -3.10 -18.61
CA GLU A 164 -8.53 -2.80 -19.26
C GLU A 164 -9.43 -1.93 -18.36
N ALA A 165 -9.53 -2.26 -17.06
CA ALA A 165 -10.30 -1.47 -16.11
C ALA A 165 -9.75 -0.04 -15.97
N LEU A 166 -8.42 0.11 -15.87
CA LEU A 166 -7.76 1.42 -15.87
C LEU A 166 -8.04 2.21 -17.13
N THR A 167 -7.94 1.57 -18.31
CA THR A 167 -8.22 2.24 -19.59
C THR A 167 -9.67 2.72 -19.65
N LYS A 168 -10.62 1.88 -19.25
CA LYS A 168 -12.05 2.23 -19.23
C LYS A 168 -12.35 3.37 -18.25
N SER A 169 -11.68 3.43 -17.10
CA SER A 169 -11.89 4.49 -16.11
C SER A 169 -11.59 5.89 -16.65
N GLN A 170 -10.75 5.99 -17.67
CA GLN A 170 -10.45 7.26 -18.35
C GLN A 170 -11.49 7.65 -19.42
N LEU A 171 -12.38 6.75 -19.78
CA LEU A 171 -13.36 6.96 -20.84
C LEU A 171 -14.77 7.26 -20.30
N THR A 172 -14.98 7.07 -19.01
CA THR A 172 -16.25 7.36 -18.35
C THR A 172 -16.17 8.62 -17.48
N SER A 173 -17.31 9.29 -17.32
CA SER A 173 -17.50 10.37 -16.32
C SER A 173 -18.55 9.98 -15.30
N ASP A 174 -19.04 8.74 -15.31
CA ASP A 174 -19.98 8.21 -14.35
C ASP A 174 -19.22 7.73 -13.09
N PRO A 175 -19.47 8.33 -11.92
CA PRO A 175 -18.77 7.94 -10.68
C PRO A 175 -19.03 6.50 -10.25
N GLU A 176 -20.22 5.96 -10.50
CA GLU A 176 -20.55 4.58 -10.14
C GLU A 176 -19.78 3.60 -11.04
N GLU A 177 -19.77 3.84 -12.34
CA GLU A 177 -18.96 3.05 -13.28
C GLU A 177 -17.46 3.15 -12.93
N THR A 178 -16.97 4.34 -12.58
CA THR A 178 -15.59 4.53 -12.12
C THR A 178 -15.29 3.72 -10.88
N LYS A 179 -16.20 3.71 -9.89
CA LYS A 179 -16.07 2.91 -8.67
C LYS A 179 -16.02 1.41 -8.98
N GLU A 180 -16.89 0.92 -9.86
CA GLU A 180 -16.87 -0.49 -10.30
C GLU A 180 -15.55 -0.87 -10.96
N LEU A 181 -14.99 0.00 -11.81
CA LEU A 181 -13.72 -0.25 -12.48
C LEU A 181 -12.55 -0.27 -11.50
N PHE A 182 -12.50 0.65 -10.51
CA PHE A 182 -11.48 0.61 -9.47
C PHE A 182 -11.66 -0.56 -8.49
N SER A 183 -12.88 -1.03 -8.27
CA SER A 183 -13.12 -2.28 -7.54
C SER A 183 -12.47 -3.48 -8.24
N VAL A 184 -12.48 -3.54 -9.58
CA VAL A 184 -11.75 -4.58 -10.33
C VAL A 184 -10.25 -4.46 -10.09
N VAL A 185 -9.70 -3.25 -10.11
CA VAL A 185 -8.28 -3.00 -9.83
C VAL A 185 -7.91 -3.48 -8.44
N ASP A 186 -8.65 -3.06 -7.40
CA ASP A 186 -8.37 -3.40 -6.02
C ASP A 186 -8.47 -4.92 -5.76
N LYS A 187 -9.43 -5.60 -6.38
CA LYS A 187 -9.53 -7.06 -6.34
C LYS A 187 -8.30 -7.74 -6.93
N LYS A 188 -7.81 -7.25 -8.08
CA LYS A 188 -6.59 -7.79 -8.69
C LYS A 188 -5.35 -7.54 -7.82
N VAL A 189 -5.26 -6.38 -7.18
CA VAL A 189 -4.19 -6.10 -6.21
C VAL A 189 -4.25 -7.06 -5.02
N GLN A 190 -5.44 -7.33 -4.48
CA GLN A 190 -5.62 -8.27 -3.37
C GLN A 190 -5.29 -9.72 -3.78
N GLU A 191 -5.68 -10.13 -4.99
CA GLU A 191 -5.45 -11.48 -5.51
C GLU A 191 -3.97 -11.75 -5.82
N ASP A 192 -3.32 -10.83 -6.54
CA ASP A 192 -1.99 -11.06 -7.09
C ASP A 192 -0.86 -10.46 -6.25
N VAL A 193 -1.22 -9.61 -5.28
CA VAL A 193 -0.33 -8.99 -4.29
C VAL A 193 0.96 -8.39 -4.92
N PRO A 194 0.85 -7.52 -5.93
CA PRO A 194 2.01 -6.75 -6.40
C PRO A 194 2.43 -5.69 -5.39
N MET A 195 1.50 -5.30 -4.52
CA MET A 195 1.70 -4.41 -3.39
C MET A 195 0.70 -4.72 -2.28
N PHE A 196 0.97 -4.22 -1.10
CA PHE A 196 -0.01 -4.15 0.00
C PHE A 196 0.27 -2.95 0.90
N SER A 197 -0.77 -2.45 1.55
CA SER A 197 -0.62 -1.44 2.60
C SER A 197 -0.35 -2.11 3.94
N ALA A 198 0.79 -1.81 4.56
CA ALA A 198 1.02 -2.21 5.96
C ALA A 198 0.00 -1.50 6.87
N TYR A 199 -0.27 -0.25 6.56
CA TYR A 199 -1.31 0.60 7.16
C TYR A 199 -1.53 1.84 6.30
N VAL A 200 -2.69 2.46 6.41
CA VAL A 200 -2.98 3.79 5.86
C VAL A 200 -3.08 4.78 7.02
N ILE A 201 -2.29 5.85 6.95
CA ILE A 201 -2.20 6.84 8.02
C ILE A 201 -3.40 7.77 7.95
N SER A 202 -4.07 7.98 9.08
CA SER A 202 -5.06 9.05 9.21
C SER A 202 -4.35 10.41 9.33
N ALA A 203 -4.65 11.34 8.44
CA ALA A 203 -4.17 12.70 8.56
C ALA A 203 -4.74 13.34 9.84
N GLN A 204 -3.86 13.83 10.70
CA GLN A 204 -4.23 14.47 11.95
C GLN A 204 -3.84 15.95 11.93
N GLY A 205 -4.69 16.78 12.47
CA GLY A 205 -4.40 18.20 12.63
C GLY A 205 -4.99 18.75 13.91
N ALA A 206 -4.32 19.75 14.46
CA ALA A 206 -4.80 20.49 15.62
C ALA A 206 -5.16 21.91 15.22
N VAL A 207 -6.38 22.32 15.55
CA VAL A 207 -6.86 23.68 15.33
C VAL A 207 -7.10 24.35 16.68
N SER A 208 -6.65 25.58 16.84
CA SER A 208 -6.94 26.36 18.04
C SER A 208 -8.46 26.50 18.25
N LYS A 209 -8.93 26.38 19.48
CA LYS A 209 -10.34 26.64 19.82
C LYS A 209 -10.81 28.05 19.49
N ARG A 210 -9.89 28.97 19.21
CA ARG A 210 -10.16 30.33 18.75
C ARG A 210 -10.47 30.41 17.25
N ILE A 211 -10.28 29.32 16.50
CA ILE A 211 -10.60 29.26 15.06
C ILE A 211 -11.88 28.45 14.89
N THR A 212 -12.84 29.05 14.21
CA THR A 212 -14.10 28.40 13.80
C THR A 212 -14.13 28.24 12.29
N GLY A 213 -14.95 27.33 11.77
CA GLY A 213 -15.11 27.09 10.33
C GLY A 213 -14.03 26.18 9.71
N ALA A 214 -13.00 25.79 10.47
CA ALA A 214 -11.99 24.86 9.97
C ALA A 214 -12.54 23.44 9.92
N THR A 215 -12.49 22.81 8.75
CA THR A 215 -12.97 21.46 8.54
C THR A 215 -11.80 20.59 8.01
N PRO A 216 -11.50 19.44 8.64
CA PRO A 216 -10.54 18.50 8.07
C PRO A 216 -10.94 18.10 6.65
N SER A 217 -9.99 18.09 5.73
CA SER A 217 -10.22 17.75 4.33
C SER A 217 -9.09 16.89 3.80
N VAL A 218 -9.42 15.93 2.94
CA VAL A 218 -8.45 15.12 2.18
C VAL A 218 -7.57 15.98 1.27
N TYR A 219 -8.00 17.20 0.95
CA TYR A 219 -7.24 18.17 0.14
C TYR A 219 -6.26 19.03 0.95
N GLY A 220 -6.20 18.81 2.26
CA GLY A 220 -5.29 19.50 3.16
C GLY A 220 -5.99 20.44 4.14
N PHE A 221 -5.21 20.91 5.10
CA PHE A 221 -5.69 21.66 6.26
C PHE A 221 -6.29 23.04 5.91
N PHE A 222 -5.78 23.66 4.84
CA PHE A 222 -6.14 25.01 4.46
C PHE A 222 -7.14 25.11 3.29
N ASN A 223 -7.73 23.98 2.90
CA ASN A 223 -8.62 23.93 1.74
C ASN A 223 -9.87 24.81 1.90
N ASP A 224 -10.30 25.05 3.14
CA ASP A 224 -11.47 25.86 3.50
C ASP A 224 -11.13 27.13 4.28
N VAL A 225 -9.88 27.60 4.22
CA VAL A 225 -9.38 28.74 5.00
C VAL A 225 -10.20 30.03 4.81
N GLN A 226 -10.87 30.18 3.68
CA GLN A 226 -11.80 31.29 3.39
C GLN A 226 -13.04 31.29 4.31
N ASN A 227 -13.32 30.16 4.97
CA ASN A 227 -14.45 29.98 5.89
C ASN A 227 -14.03 30.15 7.36
N TRP A 228 -12.73 30.36 7.62
CA TRP A 228 -12.21 30.44 8.97
C TRP A 228 -12.49 31.82 9.57
N ASP A 229 -12.84 31.84 10.86
CA ASP A 229 -12.97 33.02 11.64
C ASP A 229 -12.27 32.88 12.99
N VAL A 230 -11.86 34.00 13.58
CA VAL A 230 -11.16 34.02 14.87
C VAL A 230 -12.11 34.58 15.92
N VAL A 231 -12.45 33.73 16.90
CA VAL A 231 -13.24 34.14 18.05
C VAL A 231 -12.31 34.62 19.19
N GLU A 232 -12.68 35.73 19.83
CA GLU A 232 -11.94 36.34 20.93
C GLU A 232 -11.97 35.46 22.22
#